data_4e71f699920e44ce14dbb78f7b21e7e9
#
_entry.id   4e71f699920e44ce14dbb78f7b21e7e9
#
_cell.length_a   1.000
_cell.length_b   1.000
_cell.length_c   1.000
_cell.angle_alpha   90.00
_cell.angle_beta   90.00
_cell.angle_gamma   90.00
#
_symmetry.space_group_name_H-M   'P 1'
#
loop_
_entity.id
_entity.type
_entity.pdbx_description
1 polymer ?
#
loop_
_entity_poly.entity_id
_entity_poly.type
_entity_poly.pdbx_seq_one_letter_code
_entity_poly.pdbx_strand_id
1 'polypeptide(L)'
;MSGIEMTVTYTLLFVALYFEIFLLVSFLEKRTGKQVMRVKTQDAWLPSTCIVVPCFNEEASIGSTLSSLLALRYPADKLEVIVIDDGSSDKTLAIARTFETSPRTRIRVLTKENGGKHTAMNLALEETNAELIGCLDADSIVEADALTRIAQVFADKKVAAVTPGLHVWKPRTFLQHIQNVEYRLAVFNRFVFATLGALYVTPGPFSIFRTSVIRELGGWRHGHSTEDLEMALRLQAAGHLIGNAPGAAVHTLTPEGLVGLFRQRIRWTYGFLRNAADYRHMLMSRSHGNLGLITLPAALISIVTALYFFMRIVWETVSSALETYARVQLTGAFPHPSFELFYVNTSAMWLLVVIATGIVFALICAGSRIGTGRHLPPAATPLFLFLYGFIAPVWLGIAVVRAMFKMGVNWR
;
A
#
# COMPACT_ATOMS: atom_id res chain seq x y z
N MET A 1 -5.47 36.54 1.15
CA MET A 1 -6.18 35.48 1.92
C MET A 1 -7.14 36.11 2.91
N SER A 2 -8.38 35.63 2.96
CA SER A 2 -9.30 35.98 4.05
C SER A 2 -8.80 35.34 5.37
N GLY A 3 -9.20 35.87 6.53
CA GLY A 3 -8.81 35.29 7.82
C GLY A 3 -9.22 33.84 7.97
N ILE A 4 -10.38 33.44 7.40
CA ILE A 4 -10.86 32.05 7.41
C ILE A 4 -9.96 31.14 6.58
N GLU A 5 -9.59 31.55 5.36
CA GLU A 5 -8.68 30.76 4.50
C GLU A 5 -7.31 30.54 5.17
N MET A 6 -6.78 31.55 5.83
CA MET A 6 -5.53 31.45 6.58
C MET A 6 -5.66 30.44 7.71
N THR A 7 -6.73 30.50 8.49
CA THR A 7 -6.99 29.55 9.59
C THR A 7 -7.09 28.12 9.07
N VAL A 8 -7.87 27.84 8.01
CA VAL A 8 -8.03 26.51 7.42
C VAL A 8 -6.68 25.99 6.91
N THR A 9 -5.92 26.82 6.18
CA THR A 9 -4.62 26.44 5.63
C THR A 9 -3.64 26.01 6.71
N TYR A 10 -3.47 26.84 7.76
CA TYR A 10 -2.54 26.53 8.85
C TYR A 10 -3.02 25.34 9.70
N THR A 11 -4.33 25.18 9.90
CA THR A 11 -4.88 24.03 10.62
C THR A 11 -4.59 22.71 9.88
N LEU A 12 -4.85 22.65 8.57
CA LEU A 12 -4.58 21.45 7.78
C LEU A 12 -3.08 21.13 7.71
N LEU A 13 -2.25 22.16 7.53
CA LEU A 13 -0.79 22.00 7.52
C LEU A 13 -0.28 21.52 8.87
N PHE A 14 -0.79 22.06 9.97
CA PHE A 14 -0.44 21.65 11.33
C PHE A 14 -0.82 20.18 11.58
N VAL A 15 -2.04 19.77 11.21
CA VAL A 15 -2.51 18.38 11.38
C VAL A 15 -1.65 17.41 10.57
N ALA A 16 -1.33 17.75 9.31
CA ALA A 16 -0.45 16.94 8.48
C ALA A 16 0.95 16.80 9.09
N LEU A 17 1.57 17.91 9.49
CA LEU A 17 2.89 17.92 10.10
C LEU A 17 2.91 17.16 11.46
N TYR A 18 1.88 17.35 12.28
CA TYR A 18 1.72 16.61 13.53
C TYR A 18 1.70 15.10 13.30
N PHE A 19 0.95 14.65 12.28
CA PHE A 19 0.86 13.23 11.96
C PHE A 19 2.19 12.66 11.45
N GLU A 20 2.91 13.39 10.60
CA GLU A 20 4.24 12.98 10.12
C GLU A 20 5.25 12.87 11.27
N ILE A 21 5.26 13.87 12.18
CA ILE A 21 6.10 13.86 13.39
C ILE A 21 5.71 12.67 14.29
N PHE A 22 4.42 12.44 14.49
CA PHE A 22 3.94 11.32 15.29
C PHE A 22 4.44 9.98 14.73
N LEU A 23 4.40 9.77 13.40
CA LEU A 23 4.93 8.57 12.78
C LEU A 23 6.45 8.44 12.97
N LEU A 24 7.18 9.54 12.81
CA LEU A 24 8.63 9.55 13.00
C LEU A 24 9.03 9.24 14.46
N VAL A 25 8.37 9.86 15.43
CA VAL A 25 8.61 9.61 16.86
C VAL A 25 8.27 8.17 17.23
N SER A 26 7.10 7.66 16.79
CA SER A 26 6.70 6.28 17.01
C SER A 26 7.72 5.27 16.44
N PHE A 27 8.30 5.58 15.28
CA PHE A 27 9.38 4.78 14.71
C PHE A 27 10.66 4.82 15.57
N LEU A 28 11.08 5.99 16.02
CA LEU A 28 12.31 6.16 16.80
C LEU A 28 12.21 5.48 18.17
N GLU A 29 11.09 5.57 18.86
CA GLU A 29 10.83 4.88 20.12
C GLU A 29 10.95 3.37 19.99
N LYS A 30 10.33 2.78 18.97
CA LYS A 30 10.39 1.32 18.75
C LYS A 30 11.79 0.86 18.36
N ARG A 31 12.56 1.69 17.69
CA ARG A 31 13.95 1.37 17.31
C ARG A 31 14.89 1.37 18.52
N THR A 32 14.70 2.28 19.49
CA THR A 32 15.49 2.35 20.73
C THR A 32 15.13 1.23 21.70
N GLY A 33 13.88 0.79 21.71
CA GLY A 33 13.35 -0.28 22.57
C GLY A 33 13.65 -1.70 22.09
N LYS A 34 14.83 -2.03 21.55
CA LYS A 34 15.38 -3.39 21.23
C LYS A 34 14.39 -4.53 20.85
N GLN A 35 13.13 -4.22 20.53
CA GLN A 35 12.12 -5.16 20.06
C GLN A 35 11.95 -5.16 18.52
N VAL A 36 13.03 -5.07 17.76
CA VAL A 36 13.11 -5.83 16.53
C VAL A 36 13.23 -7.26 17.01
N MET A 37 12.19 -8.07 16.87
CA MET A 37 12.22 -9.47 17.24
C MET A 37 13.40 -10.15 16.50
N ARG A 38 14.57 -10.17 17.13
CA ARG A 38 15.61 -11.10 16.79
C ARG A 38 15.13 -12.46 17.30
N VAL A 39 14.28 -13.09 16.53
CA VAL A 39 13.96 -14.49 16.74
C VAL A 39 15.28 -15.24 16.56
N LYS A 40 15.76 -15.83 17.65
CA LYS A 40 16.89 -16.76 17.61
C LYS A 40 16.53 -17.88 16.64
N THR A 41 17.36 -18.05 15.62
CA THR A 41 17.19 -18.96 14.49
C THR A 41 17.23 -20.45 14.83
N GLN A 42 17.16 -20.85 16.10
CA GLN A 42 17.49 -22.22 16.49
C GLN A 42 16.29 -23.13 16.81
N ASP A 43 15.04 -22.68 16.77
CA ASP A 43 13.83 -23.53 16.77
C ASP A 43 12.65 -22.70 16.24
N ALA A 44 12.77 -22.21 15.01
CA ALA A 44 11.68 -21.45 14.40
C ALA A 44 10.49 -22.38 14.15
N TRP A 45 9.39 -22.13 14.86
CA TRP A 45 8.11 -22.74 14.53
C TRP A 45 7.76 -22.42 13.07
N LEU A 46 7.72 -23.46 12.24
CA LEU A 46 7.36 -23.36 10.83
C LEU A 46 6.03 -24.10 10.63
N PRO A 47 4.91 -23.38 10.58
CA PRO A 47 3.58 -23.98 10.41
C PRO A 47 3.35 -24.45 8.98
N SER A 48 2.41 -25.37 8.80
CA SER A 48 1.92 -25.71 7.48
C SER A 48 1.29 -24.47 6.82
N THR A 49 1.66 -24.18 5.57
CA THR A 49 1.26 -22.96 4.89
C THR A 49 0.78 -23.27 3.48
N CYS A 50 -0.40 -22.76 3.13
CA CYS A 50 -0.94 -22.76 1.77
C CYS A 50 -0.76 -21.38 1.14
N ILE A 51 -0.10 -21.31 -0.03
CA ILE A 51 -0.03 -20.09 -0.84
C ILE A 51 -0.97 -20.23 -2.01
N VAL A 52 -1.94 -19.33 -2.08
CA VAL A 52 -2.92 -19.25 -3.17
C VAL A 52 -2.42 -18.27 -4.22
N VAL A 53 -2.44 -18.70 -5.49
CA VAL A 53 -2.10 -17.86 -6.64
C VAL A 53 -3.35 -17.73 -7.51
N PRO A 54 -4.21 -16.72 -7.27
CA PRO A 54 -5.32 -16.43 -8.16
C PRO A 54 -4.79 -15.82 -9.46
N CYS A 55 -5.21 -16.34 -10.61
CA CYS A 55 -4.77 -15.85 -11.91
C CYS A 55 -5.93 -15.72 -12.92
N PHE A 56 -5.84 -14.70 -13.77
CA PHE A 56 -6.76 -14.44 -14.87
C PHE A 56 -6.05 -13.69 -15.98
N ASN A 57 -5.75 -14.36 -17.10
CA ASN A 57 -5.01 -13.83 -18.25
C ASN A 57 -3.63 -13.27 -17.85
N GLU A 58 -2.81 -14.13 -17.25
CA GLU A 58 -1.46 -13.81 -16.73
C GLU A 58 -0.37 -14.68 -17.36
N GLU A 59 -0.52 -15.05 -18.65
CA GLU A 59 0.44 -15.91 -19.36
C GLU A 59 1.87 -15.37 -19.36
N ALA A 60 2.05 -14.03 -19.27
CA ALA A 60 3.35 -13.38 -19.30
C ALA A 60 4.09 -13.48 -17.95
N SER A 61 3.39 -13.65 -16.83
CA SER A 61 3.94 -13.49 -15.47
C SER A 61 3.86 -14.76 -14.62
N ILE A 62 2.82 -15.59 -14.78
CA ILE A 62 2.53 -16.75 -13.92
C ILE A 62 3.71 -17.72 -13.78
N GLY A 63 4.47 -17.98 -14.86
CA GLY A 63 5.63 -18.87 -14.81
C GLY A 63 6.75 -18.39 -13.89
N SER A 64 7.04 -17.08 -13.89
CA SER A 64 8.03 -16.48 -13.00
C SER A 64 7.56 -16.43 -11.55
N THR A 65 6.27 -16.20 -11.32
CA THR A 65 5.64 -16.23 -10.00
C THR A 65 5.76 -17.62 -9.38
N LEU A 66 5.34 -18.68 -10.10
CA LEU A 66 5.42 -20.06 -9.62
C LEU A 66 6.88 -20.50 -9.41
N SER A 67 7.79 -20.11 -10.29
CA SER A 67 9.23 -20.39 -10.12
C SER A 67 9.78 -19.76 -8.83
N SER A 68 9.32 -18.56 -8.45
CA SER A 68 9.74 -17.92 -7.20
C SER A 68 9.22 -18.65 -5.96
N LEU A 69 8.01 -19.21 -6.02
CA LEU A 69 7.44 -20.04 -4.94
C LEU A 69 8.21 -21.34 -4.77
N LEU A 70 8.64 -21.98 -5.86
CA LEU A 70 9.49 -23.19 -5.80
C LEU A 70 10.89 -22.91 -5.24
N ALA A 71 11.35 -21.66 -5.29
CA ALA A 71 12.63 -21.23 -4.73
C ALA A 71 12.57 -20.90 -3.22
N LEU A 72 11.38 -20.93 -2.60
CA LEU A 72 11.23 -20.65 -1.18
C LEU A 72 12.03 -21.64 -0.31
N ARG A 73 12.74 -21.10 0.68
CA ARG A 73 13.43 -21.86 1.72
C ARG A 73 12.44 -22.20 2.84
N TYR A 74 11.60 -23.19 2.57
CA TYR A 74 10.60 -23.69 3.50
C TYR A 74 10.51 -25.21 3.38
N PRO A 75 10.20 -25.97 4.45
CA PRO A 75 10.07 -27.42 4.36
C PRO A 75 8.98 -27.80 3.33
N ALA A 76 9.33 -28.70 2.42
CA ALA A 76 8.46 -29.10 1.32
C ALA A 76 7.15 -29.77 1.78
N ASP A 77 7.21 -30.50 2.89
CA ASP A 77 6.07 -31.14 3.53
C ASP A 77 5.12 -30.16 4.24
N LYS A 78 5.57 -28.91 4.43
CA LYS A 78 4.81 -27.84 5.09
C LYS A 78 4.38 -26.73 4.15
N LEU A 79 4.70 -26.81 2.86
CA LEU A 79 4.32 -25.81 1.86
C LEU A 79 3.44 -26.42 0.78
N GLU A 80 2.24 -25.91 0.64
CA GLU A 80 1.32 -26.21 -0.45
C GLU A 80 1.08 -24.95 -1.27
N VAL A 81 1.02 -25.07 -2.59
CA VAL A 81 0.64 -23.99 -3.50
C VAL A 81 -0.62 -24.38 -4.25
N ILE A 82 -1.65 -23.56 -4.20
CA ILE A 82 -2.89 -23.75 -4.96
C ILE A 82 -3.02 -22.60 -5.96
N VAL A 83 -2.89 -22.92 -7.24
CA VAL A 83 -3.14 -22.00 -8.34
C VAL A 83 -4.62 -22.08 -8.68
N ILE A 84 -5.31 -20.95 -8.69
CA ILE A 84 -6.72 -20.88 -9.07
C ILE A 84 -6.84 -20.06 -10.36
N ASP A 85 -7.11 -20.74 -11.46
CA ASP A 85 -7.42 -20.10 -12.73
C ASP A 85 -8.89 -19.65 -12.73
N ASP A 86 -9.10 -18.34 -12.73
CA ASP A 86 -10.41 -17.69 -12.65
C ASP A 86 -11.01 -17.49 -14.07
N GLY A 87 -10.91 -18.54 -14.92
CA GLY A 87 -11.49 -18.56 -16.27
C GLY A 87 -10.65 -17.85 -17.33
N SER A 88 -9.31 -18.02 -17.31
CA SER A 88 -8.41 -17.43 -18.32
C SER A 88 -8.71 -17.93 -19.74
N SER A 89 -8.57 -17.03 -20.71
CA SER A 89 -8.72 -17.31 -22.14
C SER A 89 -7.39 -17.41 -22.90
N ASP A 90 -6.27 -17.10 -22.23
CA ASP A 90 -4.90 -17.18 -22.74
C ASP A 90 -4.19 -18.47 -22.31
N LYS A 91 -2.87 -18.53 -22.39
CA LYS A 91 -2.08 -19.71 -22.02
C LYS A 91 -1.82 -19.86 -20.51
N THR A 92 -2.41 -19.02 -19.65
CA THR A 92 -2.18 -19.02 -18.19
C THR A 92 -2.36 -20.41 -17.59
N LEU A 93 -3.51 -21.05 -17.85
CA LEU A 93 -3.81 -22.39 -17.32
C LEU A 93 -2.82 -23.44 -17.81
N ALA A 94 -2.48 -23.42 -19.10
CA ALA A 94 -1.53 -24.38 -19.69
C ALA A 94 -0.14 -24.26 -19.04
N ILE A 95 0.33 -23.03 -18.83
CA ILE A 95 1.62 -22.75 -18.15
C ILE A 95 1.55 -23.22 -16.69
N ALA A 96 0.50 -22.88 -15.97
CA ALA A 96 0.36 -23.26 -14.55
C ALA A 96 0.43 -24.78 -14.36
N ARG A 97 -0.24 -25.57 -15.21
CA ARG A 97 -0.25 -27.03 -15.14
C ARG A 97 1.12 -27.67 -15.34
N THR A 98 2.05 -27.02 -16.03
CA THR A 98 3.43 -27.56 -16.17
C THR A 98 4.16 -27.63 -14.82
N PHE A 99 3.71 -26.88 -13.82
CA PHE A 99 4.32 -26.85 -12.48
C PHE A 99 3.76 -27.93 -11.53
N GLU A 100 2.65 -28.60 -11.85
CA GLU A 100 2.04 -29.64 -11.01
C GLU A 100 2.98 -30.87 -10.83
N THR A 101 3.88 -31.09 -11.78
CA THR A 101 4.84 -32.20 -11.75
C THR A 101 6.09 -31.90 -10.92
N SER A 102 6.14 -30.77 -10.21
CA SER A 102 7.30 -30.36 -9.42
C SER A 102 7.56 -31.32 -8.25
N PRO A 103 8.79 -31.87 -8.11
CA PRO A 103 9.12 -32.75 -6.98
C PRO A 103 9.40 -32.00 -5.68
N ARG A 104 9.52 -30.66 -5.73
CA ARG A 104 9.97 -29.85 -4.59
C ARG A 104 8.85 -29.38 -3.68
N THR A 105 7.68 -29.08 -4.26
CA THR A 105 6.56 -28.50 -3.51
C THR A 105 5.28 -28.98 -4.17
N ARG A 106 4.28 -29.32 -3.37
CA ARG A 106 2.97 -29.72 -3.88
C ARG A 106 2.27 -28.51 -4.49
N ILE A 107 2.16 -28.47 -5.82
CA ILE A 107 1.39 -27.49 -6.57
C ILE A 107 0.13 -28.16 -7.10
N ARG A 108 -1.03 -27.58 -6.84
CA ARG A 108 -2.32 -28.00 -7.41
C ARG A 108 -2.89 -26.85 -8.25
N VAL A 109 -3.43 -27.15 -9.41
CA VAL A 109 -4.07 -26.17 -10.30
C VAL A 109 -5.55 -26.48 -10.39
N LEU A 110 -6.36 -25.53 -9.92
CA LEU A 110 -7.82 -25.59 -9.98
C LEU A 110 -8.34 -24.55 -10.94
N THR A 111 -9.50 -24.80 -11.54
CA THR A 111 -10.16 -23.88 -12.49
C THR A 111 -11.57 -23.59 -12.04
N LYS A 112 -12.06 -22.40 -12.29
CA LYS A 112 -13.45 -21.99 -12.03
C LYS A 112 -13.91 -20.93 -13.05
N GLU A 113 -15.20 -20.70 -13.12
CA GLU A 113 -15.73 -19.56 -13.84
C GLU A 113 -15.31 -18.25 -13.17
N ASN A 114 -15.09 -17.20 -13.99
CA ASN A 114 -14.63 -15.91 -13.47
C ASN A 114 -15.63 -15.33 -12.46
N GLY A 115 -15.17 -15.17 -11.24
CA GLY A 115 -15.93 -14.60 -10.14
C GLY A 115 -15.12 -13.56 -9.34
N GLY A 116 -13.89 -13.31 -9.77
CA GLY A 116 -12.96 -12.38 -9.12
C GLY A 116 -12.14 -13.03 -7.99
N LYS A 117 -11.05 -12.35 -7.64
CA LYS A 117 -10.01 -12.83 -6.72
C LYS A 117 -10.55 -13.38 -5.39
N HIS A 118 -11.54 -12.74 -4.78
CA HIS A 118 -12.12 -13.18 -3.51
C HIS A 118 -12.77 -14.57 -3.62
N THR A 119 -13.39 -14.92 -4.75
CA THR A 119 -13.97 -16.25 -4.94
C THR A 119 -12.90 -17.33 -5.14
N ALA A 120 -11.79 -17.00 -5.81
CA ALA A 120 -10.63 -17.88 -5.93
C ALA A 120 -9.99 -18.15 -4.55
N MET A 121 -9.84 -17.11 -3.73
CA MET A 121 -9.33 -17.25 -2.37
C MET A 121 -10.23 -18.14 -1.48
N ASN A 122 -11.55 -18.02 -1.63
CA ASN A 122 -12.50 -18.85 -0.87
C ASN A 122 -12.46 -20.30 -1.32
N LEU A 123 -12.36 -20.58 -2.63
CA LEU A 123 -12.20 -21.94 -3.13
C LEU A 123 -10.93 -22.59 -2.52
N ALA A 124 -9.81 -21.86 -2.48
CA ALA A 124 -8.60 -22.37 -1.87
C ALA A 124 -8.73 -22.57 -0.33
N LEU A 125 -9.51 -21.72 0.34
CA LEU A 125 -9.80 -21.85 1.78
C LEU A 125 -10.57 -23.16 2.09
N GLU A 126 -11.47 -23.57 1.22
CA GLU A 126 -12.20 -24.84 1.33
C GLU A 126 -11.27 -26.05 1.09
N GLU A 127 -10.34 -25.91 0.17
CA GLU A 127 -9.43 -26.97 -0.30
C GLU A 127 -8.20 -27.23 0.57
N THR A 128 -7.85 -26.32 1.50
CA THR A 128 -6.64 -26.43 2.31
C THR A 128 -6.95 -26.75 3.77
N ASN A 129 -6.07 -27.54 4.41
CA ASN A 129 -6.04 -27.73 5.85
C ASN A 129 -4.78 -27.14 6.51
N ALA A 130 -4.03 -26.30 5.79
CA ALA A 130 -2.84 -25.66 6.31
C ALA A 130 -3.18 -24.70 7.47
N GLU A 131 -2.27 -24.56 8.43
CA GLU A 131 -2.41 -23.65 9.58
C GLU A 131 -2.44 -22.18 9.13
N LEU A 132 -1.66 -21.86 8.08
CA LEU A 132 -1.62 -20.54 7.48
C LEU A 132 -2.06 -20.59 6.03
N ILE A 133 -2.76 -19.54 5.58
CA ILE A 133 -3.14 -19.33 4.18
C ILE A 133 -2.70 -17.94 3.73
N GLY A 134 -2.16 -17.83 2.53
CA GLY A 134 -1.72 -16.56 1.98
C GLY A 134 -2.07 -16.40 0.51
N CYS A 135 -1.98 -15.19 0.00
CA CYS A 135 -2.18 -14.88 -1.40
C CYS A 135 -0.88 -14.36 -2.02
N LEU A 136 -0.53 -14.80 -3.22
CA LEU A 136 0.49 -14.16 -4.05
C LEU A 136 -0.15 -13.82 -5.40
N ASP A 137 -0.12 -12.55 -5.78
CA ASP A 137 -0.63 -12.12 -7.09
C ASP A 137 0.22 -12.74 -8.21
N ALA A 138 -0.43 -13.13 -9.31
CA ALA A 138 0.19 -13.88 -10.42
C ALA A 138 1.26 -13.09 -11.20
N ASP A 139 1.43 -11.79 -10.89
CA ASP A 139 2.44 -10.88 -11.42
C ASP A 139 3.55 -10.52 -10.42
N SER A 140 3.61 -11.23 -9.29
CA SER A 140 4.50 -10.91 -8.18
C SER A 140 5.54 -12.03 -7.96
N ILE A 141 6.70 -11.63 -7.46
CA ILE A 141 7.86 -12.50 -7.21
C ILE A 141 8.24 -12.40 -5.74
N VAL A 142 8.43 -13.55 -5.08
CA VAL A 142 8.77 -13.63 -3.68
C VAL A 142 10.24 -14.01 -3.49
N GLU A 143 10.93 -13.39 -2.52
CA GLU A 143 12.29 -13.80 -2.16
C GLU A 143 12.31 -15.10 -1.35
N ALA A 144 13.39 -15.86 -1.51
CA ALA A 144 13.50 -17.24 -0.99
C ALA A 144 13.27 -17.39 0.53
N ASP A 145 13.57 -16.39 1.35
CA ASP A 145 13.41 -16.41 2.81
C ASP A 145 12.17 -15.67 3.32
N ALA A 146 11.35 -15.14 2.40
CA ALA A 146 10.21 -14.31 2.77
C ALA A 146 9.18 -15.03 3.64
N LEU A 147 8.82 -16.27 3.28
CA LEU A 147 7.85 -17.06 4.06
C LEU A 147 8.37 -17.39 5.46
N THR A 148 9.63 -17.74 5.58
CA THR A 148 10.27 -18.01 6.89
C THR A 148 10.24 -16.78 7.79
N ARG A 149 10.53 -15.59 7.23
CA ARG A 149 10.46 -14.32 7.98
C ARG A 149 9.02 -13.97 8.42
N ILE A 150 8.04 -14.25 7.59
CA ILE A 150 6.62 -14.07 7.93
C ILE A 150 6.19 -15.03 9.03
N ALA A 151 6.55 -16.33 8.91
CA ALA A 151 6.20 -17.35 9.88
C ALA A 151 6.70 -17.00 11.30
N GLN A 152 7.87 -16.39 11.40
CA GLN A 152 8.44 -15.96 12.70
C GLN A 152 7.54 -14.93 13.43
N VAL A 153 6.82 -14.06 12.69
CA VAL A 153 5.93 -13.06 13.30
C VAL A 153 4.69 -13.73 13.91
N PHE A 154 4.25 -14.85 13.34
CA PHE A 154 3.14 -15.65 13.87
C PHE A 154 3.46 -16.41 15.17
N ALA A 155 4.70 -16.36 15.68
CA ALA A 155 5.02 -16.86 17.01
C ALA A 155 4.17 -16.16 18.09
N ASP A 156 3.79 -14.90 17.89
CA ASP A 156 2.76 -14.25 18.68
C ASP A 156 1.36 -14.75 18.25
N LYS A 157 0.72 -15.49 19.16
CA LYS A 157 -0.62 -16.07 18.92
C LYS A 157 -1.73 -15.01 18.70
N LYS A 158 -1.52 -13.76 19.11
CA LYS A 158 -2.47 -12.65 18.89
C LYS A 158 -2.45 -12.13 17.45
N VAL A 159 -1.39 -12.43 16.71
CA VAL A 159 -1.25 -12.01 15.31
C VAL A 159 -2.06 -12.96 14.44
N ALA A 160 -3.06 -12.42 13.75
CA ALA A 160 -3.93 -13.17 12.83
C ALA A 160 -3.51 -13.04 11.36
N ALA A 161 -2.83 -11.96 11.00
CA ALA A 161 -2.29 -11.74 9.66
C ALA A 161 -0.91 -11.09 9.71
N VAL A 162 -0.08 -11.34 8.70
CA VAL A 162 1.25 -10.72 8.56
C VAL A 162 1.43 -10.22 7.12
N THR A 163 1.84 -8.97 6.99
CA THR A 163 2.10 -8.32 5.69
C THR A 163 3.59 -8.29 5.37
N PRO A 164 4.00 -8.45 4.09
CA PRO A 164 5.39 -8.42 3.66
C PRO A 164 5.94 -7.02 3.47
N GLY A 165 7.24 -6.92 3.17
CA GLY A 165 7.87 -5.78 2.54
C GLY A 165 7.63 -5.79 1.03
N LEU A 166 6.74 -4.92 0.53
CA LEU A 166 6.39 -4.88 -0.87
C LEU A 166 7.25 -3.87 -1.63
N HIS A 167 7.84 -4.30 -2.75
CA HIS A 167 8.78 -3.55 -3.56
C HIS A 167 8.40 -3.56 -5.04
N VAL A 168 8.82 -2.55 -5.80
CA VAL A 168 8.67 -2.51 -7.25
C VAL A 168 9.69 -3.44 -7.91
N TRP A 169 9.23 -4.32 -8.81
CA TRP A 169 10.10 -5.20 -9.57
C TRP A 169 10.78 -4.46 -10.71
N LYS A 170 12.13 -4.39 -10.70
CA LYS A 170 12.98 -3.86 -11.78
C LYS A 170 12.38 -2.62 -12.50
N PRO A 171 12.24 -1.47 -11.82
CA PRO A 171 11.65 -0.28 -12.43
C PRO A 171 12.43 0.13 -13.68
N ARG A 172 11.73 0.35 -14.81
CA ARG A 172 12.29 0.70 -16.12
C ARG A 172 11.89 2.09 -16.57
N THR A 173 10.62 2.46 -16.36
CA THR A 173 10.12 3.77 -16.77
C THR A 173 10.31 4.81 -15.67
N PHE A 174 10.32 6.08 -16.08
CA PHE A 174 10.34 7.20 -15.14
C PHE A 174 9.23 7.09 -14.07
N LEU A 175 8.03 6.73 -14.50
CA LEU A 175 6.88 6.58 -13.62
C LEU A 175 7.05 5.43 -12.62
N GLN A 176 7.67 4.31 -13.03
CA GLN A 176 7.98 3.19 -12.13
C GLN A 176 9.06 3.57 -11.10
N HIS A 177 10.03 4.41 -11.46
CA HIS A 177 11.00 4.94 -10.50
C HIS A 177 10.34 5.83 -9.44
N ILE A 178 9.36 6.67 -9.81
CA ILE A 178 8.56 7.45 -8.86
C ILE A 178 7.74 6.53 -7.96
N GLN A 179 7.06 5.51 -8.51
CA GLN A 179 6.32 4.51 -7.72
C GLN A 179 7.24 3.74 -6.76
N ASN A 180 8.49 3.48 -7.13
CA ASN A 180 9.45 2.84 -6.22
C ASN A 180 9.71 3.68 -4.96
N VAL A 181 9.71 5.01 -5.06
CA VAL A 181 9.79 5.90 -3.88
C VAL A 181 8.54 5.78 -3.02
N GLU A 182 7.35 5.81 -3.65
CA GLU A 182 6.06 5.61 -2.96
C GLU A 182 6.05 4.29 -2.17
N TYR A 183 6.53 3.20 -2.77
CA TYR A 183 6.60 1.89 -2.11
C TYR A 183 7.56 1.89 -0.92
N ARG A 184 8.67 2.66 -0.94
CA ARG A 184 9.53 2.83 0.25
C ARG A 184 8.80 3.52 1.39
N LEU A 185 8.07 4.59 1.09
CA LEU A 185 7.22 5.25 2.08
C LEU A 185 6.13 4.31 2.61
N ALA A 186 5.51 3.52 1.73
CA ALA A 186 4.50 2.54 2.13
C ALA A 186 5.06 1.42 3.03
N VAL A 187 6.31 0.98 2.83
CA VAL A 187 7.01 0.04 3.73
C VAL A 187 7.17 0.67 5.12
N PHE A 188 7.61 1.93 5.20
CA PHE A 188 7.70 2.65 6.47
C PHE A 188 6.35 2.74 7.17
N ASN A 189 5.32 3.20 6.47
CA ASN A 189 3.98 3.38 7.03
C ASN A 189 3.41 2.06 7.57
N ARG A 190 3.50 0.97 6.80
CA ARG A 190 3.03 -0.36 7.25
C ARG A 190 3.78 -0.84 8.50
N PHE A 191 5.09 -0.62 8.56
CA PHE A 191 5.89 -0.96 9.73
C PHE A 191 5.40 -0.21 10.97
N VAL A 192 5.25 1.10 10.89
CA VAL A 192 4.80 1.93 12.03
C VAL A 192 3.36 1.59 12.41
N PHE A 193 2.44 1.48 11.45
CA PHE A 193 1.04 1.12 11.74
C PHE A 193 0.92 -0.26 12.38
N ALA A 194 1.71 -1.25 11.96
CA ALA A 194 1.73 -2.56 12.61
C ALA A 194 2.21 -2.46 14.07
N THR A 195 3.26 -1.66 14.34
CA THR A 195 3.75 -1.46 15.71
C THR A 195 2.76 -0.74 16.61
N LEU A 196 1.88 0.07 16.02
CA LEU A 196 0.79 0.77 16.72
C LEU A 196 -0.48 -0.08 16.86
N GLY A 197 -0.51 -1.31 16.29
CA GLY A 197 -1.73 -2.14 16.21
C GLY A 197 -2.81 -1.52 15.33
N ALA A 198 -2.43 -0.73 14.32
CA ALA A 198 -3.33 0.11 13.53
C ALA A 198 -3.19 -0.12 12.02
N LEU A 199 -2.66 -1.27 11.61
CA LEU A 199 -2.51 -1.61 10.20
C LEU A 199 -3.87 -1.98 9.60
N TYR A 200 -4.30 -1.25 8.57
CA TYR A 200 -5.65 -1.35 7.97
C TYR A 200 -5.64 -1.86 6.52
N VAL A 201 -4.51 -2.38 6.05
CA VAL A 201 -4.40 -3.01 4.73
C VAL A 201 -3.50 -4.23 4.80
N THR A 202 -3.94 -5.33 4.18
CA THR A 202 -3.16 -6.55 3.99
C THR A 202 -2.92 -6.74 2.49
N PRO A 203 -1.86 -6.12 1.91
CA PRO A 203 -1.66 -6.11 0.47
C PRO A 203 -1.78 -7.49 -0.16
N GLY A 204 -2.45 -7.58 -1.31
CA GLY A 204 -2.66 -8.84 -2.03
C GLY A 204 -1.41 -9.68 -2.21
N PRO A 205 -0.28 -9.12 -2.68
CA PRO A 205 0.95 -9.87 -2.79
C PRO A 205 1.52 -10.32 -1.44
N PHE A 206 1.40 -11.61 -1.15
CA PHE A 206 2.05 -12.34 -0.06
C PHE A 206 1.68 -11.92 1.38
N SER A 207 0.47 -11.40 1.60
CA SER A 207 -0.10 -11.35 2.95
C SER A 207 -0.54 -12.74 3.38
N ILE A 208 -0.13 -13.15 4.58
CA ILE A 208 -0.40 -14.47 5.13
C ILE A 208 -1.31 -14.33 6.36
N PHE A 209 -2.22 -15.28 6.54
CA PHE A 209 -3.28 -15.25 7.55
C PHE A 209 -3.35 -16.56 8.30
N ARG A 210 -3.84 -16.57 9.56
CA ARG A 210 -4.27 -17.79 10.22
C ARG A 210 -5.54 -18.33 9.57
N THR A 211 -5.47 -19.53 9.04
CA THR A 211 -6.59 -20.17 8.33
C THR A 211 -7.84 -20.25 9.20
N SER A 212 -7.68 -20.60 10.49
CA SER A 212 -8.79 -20.67 11.45
C SER A 212 -9.52 -19.35 11.61
N VAL A 213 -8.79 -18.21 11.68
CA VAL A 213 -9.38 -16.87 11.83
C VAL A 213 -10.13 -16.47 10.55
N ILE A 214 -9.56 -16.78 9.37
CA ILE A 214 -10.25 -16.46 8.11
C ILE A 214 -11.55 -17.27 7.98
N ARG A 215 -11.54 -18.54 8.37
CA ARG A 215 -12.77 -19.36 8.41
C ARG A 215 -13.81 -18.82 9.39
N GLU A 216 -13.41 -18.42 10.58
CA GLU A 216 -14.27 -17.82 11.60
C GLU A 216 -14.93 -16.53 11.07
N LEU A 217 -14.18 -15.71 10.33
CA LEU A 217 -14.67 -14.46 9.72
C LEU A 217 -15.48 -14.68 8.43
N GLY A 218 -15.69 -15.93 7.98
CA GLY A 218 -16.51 -16.26 6.81
C GLY A 218 -15.84 -16.02 5.47
N GLY A 219 -14.49 -16.16 5.40
CA GLY A 219 -13.72 -16.08 4.15
C GLY A 219 -13.55 -14.65 3.61
N TRP A 220 -13.13 -14.53 2.34
CA TRP A 220 -12.95 -13.24 1.66
C TRP A 220 -14.25 -12.72 1.07
N ARG A 221 -14.41 -11.38 1.07
CA ARG A 221 -15.54 -10.67 0.46
C ARG A 221 -15.03 -9.80 -0.69
N HIS A 222 -15.94 -9.38 -1.58
CA HIS A 222 -15.60 -8.52 -2.72
C HIS A 222 -14.95 -7.18 -2.31
N GLY A 223 -15.31 -6.62 -1.14
CA GLY A 223 -14.63 -5.46 -0.53
C GLY A 223 -14.53 -4.23 -1.43
N HIS A 224 -15.53 -3.95 -2.28
CA HIS A 224 -15.49 -2.84 -3.26
C HIS A 224 -14.24 -2.88 -4.16
N SER A 225 -13.86 -4.07 -4.63
CA SER A 225 -12.66 -4.34 -5.45
C SER A 225 -11.32 -4.12 -4.70
N THR A 226 -11.36 -4.17 -3.36
CA THR A 226 -10.21 -4.12 -2.45
C THR A 226 -10.43 -5.09 -1.27
N GLU A 227 -10.49 -6.37 -1.60
CA GLU A 227 -10.73 -7.48 -0.67
C GLU A 227 -9.65 -7.56 0.42
N ASP A 228 -8.45 -7.09 0.10
CA ASP A 228 -7.28 -7.02 0.97
C ASP A 228 -7.43 -5.94 2.07
N LEU A 229 -8.03 -4.81 1.73
CA LEU A 229 -8.33 -3.74 2.68
C LEU A 229 -9.54 -4.11 3.54
N GLU A 230 -10.59 -4.66 2.94
CA GLU A 230 -11.79 -5.12 3.67
C GLU A 230 -11.41 -6.16 4.71
N MET A 231 -10.61 -7.17 4.34
CA MET A 231 -10.14 -8.20 5.26
C MET A 231 -9.36 -7.60 6.43
N ALA A 232 -8.49 -6.64 6.18
CA ALA A 232 -7.73 -5.99 7.23
C ALA A 232 -8.63 -5.24 8.23
N LEU A 233 -9.61 -4.48 7.74
CA LEU A 233 -10.57 -3.79 8.60
C LEU A 233 -11.43 -4.77 9.40
N ARG A 234 -11.86 -5.88 8.79
CA ARG A 234 -12.65 -6.91 9.45
C ARG A 234 -11.87 -7.64 10.55
N LEU A 235 -10.60 -7.97 10.30
CA LEU A 235 -9.69 -8.51 11.31
C LEU A 235 -9.55 -7.56 12.51
N GLN A 236 -9.31 -6.28 12.25
CA GLN A 236 -9.20 -5.25 13.30
C GLN A 236 -10.52 -5.05 14.05
N ALA A 237 -11.66 -5.07 13.35
CA ALA A 237 -12.99 -4.98 13.96
C ALA A 237 -13.28 -6.16 14.90
N ALA A 238 -12.73 -7.35 14.58
CA ALA A 238 -12.82 -8.53 15.43
C ALA A 238 -11.74 -8.56 16.55
N GLY A 239 -10.92 -7.50 16.69
CA GLY A 239 -9.89 -7.39 17.73
C GLY A 239 -8.60 -8.15 17.46
N HIS A 240 -8.39 -8.65 16.24
CA HIS A 240 -7.16 -9.32 15.85
C HIS A 240 -6.04 -8.35 15.49
N LEU A 241 -4.78 -8.71 15.74
CA LEU A 241 -3.61 -7.95 15.37
C LEU A 241 -3.12 -8.35 13.97
N ILE A 242 -2.66 -7.35 13.23
CA ILE A 242 -1.99 -7.52 11.93
C ILE A 242 -0.52 -7.14 12.12
N GLY A 243 0.37 -8.12 11.95
CA GLY A 243 1.82 -7.93 12.00
C GLY A 243 2.39 -7.46 10.66
N ASN A 244 3.66 -7.06 10.69
CA ASN A 244 4.40 -6.70 9.48
C ASN A 244 5.81 -7.31 9.53
N ALA A 245 6.22 -7.93 8.44
CA ALA A 245 7.56 -8.48 8.22
C ALA A 245 8.23 -7.72 7.06
N PRO A 246 8.74 -6.50 7.27
CA PRO A 246 9.25 -5.66 6.20
C PRO A 246 10.50 -6.26 5.50
N GLY A 247 11.22 -7.14 6.17
CA GLY A 247 12.33 -7.89 5.60
C GLY A 247 11.91 -9.10 4.75
N ALA A 248 10.64 -9.49 4.74
CA ALA A 248 10.08 -10.49 3.83
C ALA A 248 9.80 -9.82 2.49
N ALA A 249 10.80 -9.78 1.61
CA ALA A 249 10.71 -8.99 0.39
C ALA A 249 9.87 -9.70 -0.68
N VAL A 250 8.92 -8.95 -1.23
CA VAL A 250 8.06 -9.33 -2.35
C VAL A 250 8.10 -8.21 -3.39
N HIS A 251 8.27 -8.60 -4.64
CA HIS A 251 8.38 -7.68 -5.75
C HIS A 251 7.16 -7.81 -6.65
N THR A 252 6.53 -6.69 -6.99
CA THR A 252 5.36 -6.65 -7.87
C THR A 252 5.60 -5.74 -9.06
N LEU A 253 4.93 -6.04 -10.17
CA LEU A 253 4.92 -5.15 -11.32
C LEU A 253 4.09 -3.91 -11.01
N THR A 254 4.51 -2.77 -11.53
CA THR A 254 3.78 -1.51 -11.39
C THR A 254 3.46 -0.93 -12.76
N PRO A 255 2.38 -0.15 -12.87
CA PRO A 255 2.01 0.49 -14.13
C PRO A 255 3.15 1.27 -14.77
N GLU A 256 3.35 1.07 -16.08
CA GLU A 256 4.38 1.75 -16.87
C GLU A 256 3.93 3.14 -17.33
N GLY A 257 2.60 3.33 -17.50
CA GLY A 257 1.99 4.56 -18.00
C GLY A 257 1.00 5.18 -17.03
N LEU A 258 0.71 6.47 -17.23
CA LEU A 258 -0.19 7.26 -16.39
C LEU A 258 -1.61 6.68 -16.32
N VAL A 259 -2.17 6.21 -17.45
CA VAL A 259 -3.54 5.67 -17.50
C VAL A 259 -3.67 4.45 -16.59
N GLY A 260 -2.71 3.54 -16.64
CA GLY A 260 -2.67 2.36 -15.76
C GLY A 260 -2.52 2.77 -14.28
N LEU A 261 -1.63 3.73 -13.99
CA LEU A 261 -1.46 4.26 -12.64
C LEU A 261 -2.76 4.87 -12.11
N PHE A 262 -3.40 5.76 -12.87
CA PHE A 262 -4.65 6.40 -12.45
C PHE A 262 -5.75 5.38 -12.19
N ARG A 263 -5.94 4.41 -13.10
CA ARG A 263 -6.93 3.34 -12.93
C ARG A 263 -6.70 2.56 -11.64
N GLN A 264 -5.46 2.17 -11.35
CA GLN A 264 -5.08 1.45 -10.15
C GLN A 264 -5.31 2.30 -8.88
N ARG A 265 -4.88 3.57 -8.86
CA ARG A 265 -5.00 4.46 -7.69
C ARG A 265 -6.45 4.87 -7.42
N ILE A 266 -7.24 5.12 -8.45
CA ILE A 266 -8.68 5.39 -8.32
C ILE A 266 -9.36 4.18 -7.67
N ARG A 267 -9.06 2.95 -8.12
CA ARG A 267 -9.61 1.74 -7.54
C ARG A 267 -9.25 1.59 -6.06
N TRP A 268 -7.99 1.78 -5.69
CA TRP A 268 -7.54 1.66 -4.31
C TRP A 268 -8.18 2.73 -3.40
N THR A 269 -8.21 3.99 -3.87
CA THR A 269 -8.80 5.09 -3.09
C THR A 269 -10.32 4.93 -2.97
N TYR A 270 -10.99 4.55 -4.05
CA TYR A 270 -12.44 4.24 -4.04
C TYR A 270 -12.75 3.12 -3.04
N GLY A 271 -12.02 2.01 -3.13
CA GLY A 271 -12.17 0.89 -2.20
C GLY A 271 -11.94 1.30 -0.76
N PHE A 272 -10.89 2.10 -0.48
CA PHE A 272 -10.65 2.65 0.86
C PHE A 272 -11.83 3.48 1.37
N LEU A 273 -12.34 4.43 0.58
CA LEU A 273 -13.44 5.30 1.00
C LEU A 273 -14.73 4.52 1.24
N ARG A 274 -15.02 3.52 0.39
CA ARG A 274 -16.22 2.69 0.53
C ARG A 274 -16.13 1.75 1.73
N ASN A 275 -15.00 1.08 1.92
CA ASN A 275 -14.79 0.23 3.10
C ASN A 275 -14.74 1.07 4.39
N ALA A 276 -14.10 2.25 4.38
CA ALA A 276 -14.13 3.16 5.54
C ALA A 276 -15.56 3.60 5.90
N ALA A 277 -16.43 3.76 4.92
CA ALA A 277 -17.84 4.06 5.16
C ALA A 277 -18.61 2.86 5.74
N ASP A 278 -18.33 1.63 5.29
CA ASP A 278 -18.93 0.40 5.83
C ASP A 278 -18.47 0.15 7.27
N TYR A 279 -17.20 0.40 7.55
CA TYR A 279 -16.58 0.27 8.89
C TYR A 279 -16.54 1.59 9.68
N ARG A 280 -17.46 2.55 9.37
CA ARG A 280 -17.48 3.87 10.03
C ARG A 280 -17.61 3.82 11.56
N HIS A 281 -18.15 2.73 12.11
CA HIS A 281 -18.25 2.54 13.56
C HIS A 281 -16.87 2.44 14.24
N MET A 282 -15.81 2.16 13.48
CA MET A 282 -14.44 2.15 13.99
C MET A 282 -13.86 3.57 14.07
N LEU A 283 -14.38 4.53 13.29
CA LEU A 283 -13.88 5.89 13.23
C LEU A 283 -14.14 6.62 14.55
N MET A 284 -13.13 7.29 15.10
CA MET A 284 -13.15 7.97 16.41
C MET A 284 -13.52 7.07 17.59
N SER A 285 -13.40 5.75 17.43
CA SER A 285 -13.75 4.75 18.44
C SER A 285 -12.55 4.36 19.31
N ARG A 286 -12.69 4.54 20.62
CA ARG A 286 -11.67 4.13 21.61
C ARG A 286 -11.49 2.62 21.68
N SER A 287 -12.55 1.84 21.40
CA SER A 287 -12.47 0.37 21.41
C SER A 287 -11.55 -0.20 20.33
N HIS A 288 -11.31 0.57 19.24
CA HIS A 288 -10.42 0.19 18.15
C HIS A 288 -9.02 0.87 18.25
N GLY A 289 -8.67 1.41 19.43
CA GLY A 289 -7.36 1.93 19.75
C GLY A 289 -6.83 2.94 18.73
N ASN A 290 -5.56 2.80 18.38
CA ASN A 290 -4.88 3.73 17.44
C ASN A 290 -5.45 3.68 16.02
N LEU A 291 -6.03 2.57 15.59
CA LEU A 291 -6.69 2.50 14.28
C LEU A 291 -7.85 3.48 14.19
N GLY A 292 -8.76 3.42 15.20
CA GLY A 292 -9.95 4.27 15.22
C GLY A 292 -9.65 5.73 15.54
N LEU A 293 -8.73 5.99 16.48
CA LEU A 293 -8.47 7.34 16.97
C LEU A 293 -7.46 8.14 16.14
N ILE A 294 -6.52 7.45 15.48
CA ILE A 294 -5.40 8.11 14.79
C ILE A 294 -5.39 7.76 13.30
N THR A 295 -5.24 6.48 12.94
CA THR A 295 -4.89 6.08 11.58
C THR A 295 -6.00 6.32 10.57
N LEU A 296 -7.24 5.89 10.86
CA LEU A 296 -8.37 6.11 9.95
C LEU A 296 -8.75 7.60 9.83
N PRO A 297 -8.84 8.39 10.94
CA PRO A 297 -9.05 9.83 10.82
C PRO A 297 -7.95 10.52 10.01
N ALA A 298 -6.69 10.22 10.28
CA ALA A 298 -5.55 10.82 9.57
C ALA A 298 -5.56 10.47 8.07
N ALA A 299 -5.90 9.23 7.70
CA ALA A 299 -6.02 8.82 6.31
C ALA A 299 -7.12 9.59 5.57
N LEU A 300 -8.27 9.82 6.21
CA LEU A 300 -9.34 10.63 5.62
C LEU A 300 -8.97 12.12 5.53
N ILE A 301 -8.38 12.68 6.60
CA ILE A 301 -7.92 14.07 6.62
C ILE A 301 -6.83 14.29 5.59
N SER A 302 -5.93 13.35 5.36
CA SER A 302 -4.87 13.48 4.34
C SER A 302 -5.44 13.64 2.93
N ILE A 303 -6.53 12.95 2.59
CA ILE A 303 -7.23 13.12 1.29
C ILE A 303 -7.80 14.54 1.18
N VAL A 304 -8.49 15.01 2.23
CA VAL A 304 -9.06 16.37 2.26
C VAL A 304 -7.95 17.42 2.14
N THR A 305 -6.85 17.23 2.87
CA THR A 305 -5.68 18.13 2.85
C THR A 305 -5.04 18.20 1.46
N ALA A 306 -4.83 17.05 0.82
CA ALA A 306 -4.25 16.98 -0.52
C ALA A 306 -5.14 17.69 -1.55
N LEU A 307 -6.45 17.47 -1.52
CA LEU A 307 -7.41 18.13 -2.41
C LEU A 307 -7.48 19.63 -2.15
N TYR A 308 -7.51 20.06 -0.89
CA TYR A 308 -7.53 21.49 -0.52
C TYR A 308 -6.30 22.24 -1.06
N PHE A 309 -5.09 21.73 -0.79
CA PHE A 309 -3.87 22.38 -1.27
C PHE A 309 -3.76 22.37 -2.79
N PHE A 310 -4.17 21.30 -3.45
CA PHE A 310 -4.18 21.24 -4.90
C PHE A 310 -5.14 22.28 -5.51
N MET A 311 -6.39 22.33 -5.03
CA MET A 311 -7.37 23.31 -5.50
C MET A 311 -6.90 24.73 -5.25
N ARG A 312 -6.23 24.96 -4.14
CA ARG A 312 -5.65 26.26 -3.83
C ARG A 312 -4.52 26.64 -4.79
N ILE A 313 -3.59 25.74 -5.10
CA ILE A 313 -2.52 25.96 -6.07
C ILE A 313 -3.13 26.27 -7.45
N VAL A 314 -4.13 25.51 -7.88
CA VAL A 314 -4.84 25.74 -9.16
C VAL A 314 -5.47 27.13 -9.15
N TRP A 315 -6.19 27.50 -8.09
CA TRP A 315 -6.83 28.80 -7.96
C TRP A 315 -5.82 29.95 -8.03
N GLU A 316 -4.75 29.90 -7.23
CA GLU A 316 -3.70 30.93 -7.20
C GLU A 316 -3.00 31.05 -8.57
N THR A 317 -2.75 29.93 -9.24
CA THR A 317 -2.13 29.91 -10.59
C THR A 317 -3.04 30.54 -11.62
N VAL A 318 -4.33 30.17 -11.64
CA VAL A 318 -5.32 30.73 -12.58
C VAL A 318 -5.52 32.22 -12.32
N SER A 319 -5.70 32.62 -11.06
CA SER A 319 -5.89 34.05 -10.70
C SER A 319 -4.68 34.90 -11.11
N SER A 320 -3.46 34.43 -10.81
CA SER A 320 -2.22 35.10 -11.20
C SER A 320 -2.08 35.20 -12.74
N ALA A 321 -2.47 34.15 -13.46
CA ALA A 321 -2.46 34.16 -14.92
C ALA A 321 -3.45 35.20 -15.50
N LEU A 322 -4.66 35.26 -14.92
CA LEU A 322 -5.68 36.25 -15.34
C LEU A 322 -5.25 37.69 -15.02
N GLU A 323 -4.69 37.93 -13.84
CA GLU A 323 -4.13 39.25 -13.48
C GLU A 323 -2.97 39.67 -14.41
N THR A 324 -2.10 38.72 -14.74
CA THR A 324 -1.00 38.93 -15.67
C THR A 324 -1.52 39.27 -17.07
N TYR A 325 -2.51 38.51 -17.55
CA TYR A 325 -3.17 38.76 -18.82
C TYR A 325 -3.79 40.18 -18.88
N ALA A 326 -4.56 40.54 -17.85
CA ALA A 326 -5.17 41.87 -17.75
C ALA A 326 -4.11 43.00 -17.76
N ARG A 327 -2.99 42.77 -17.03
CA ARG A 327 -1.86 43.72 -16.98
C ARG A 327 -1.23 43.88 -18.37
N VAL A 328 -0.95 42.78 -19.06
CA VAL A 328 -0.39 42.83 -20.44
C VAL A 328 -1.31 43.55 -21.40
N GLN A 329 -2.64 43.35 -21.30
CA GLN A 329 -3.62 44.07 -22.13
C GLN A 329 -3.59 45.60 -21.90
N LEU A 330 -3.37 46.02 -20.64
CA LEU A 330 -3.34 47.44 -20.29
C LEU A 330 -2.00 48.11 -20.59
N THR A 331 -0.90 47.42 -20.43
CA THR A 331 0.46 48.02 -20.52
C THR A 331 1.19 47.69 -21.81
N GLY A 332 0.74 46.69 -22.58
CA GLY A 332 1.45 46.14 -23.74
C GLY A 332 2.77 45.45 -23.40
N ALA A 333 3.11 45.34 -22.13
CA ALA A 333 4.40 44.78 -21.65
C ALA A 333 4.22 43.43 -21.01
N PHE A 334 5.02 42.45 -21.43
CA PHE A 334 5.11 41.18 -20.74
C PHE A 334 5.98 41.31 -19.47
N PRO A 335 5.54 40.71 -18.34
CA PRO A 335 6.37 40.70 -17.14
C PRO A 335 7.67 39.92 -17.39
N HIS A 336 8.80 40.55 -17.14
CA HIS A 336 10.08 39.85 -17.16
C HIS A 336 10.26 39.15 -15.82
N PRO A 337 10.46 37.83 -15.78
CA PRO A 337 10.77 37.13 -14.53
C PRO A 337 12.15 37.61 -14.06
N SER A 338 12.19 38.38 -12.98
CA SER A 338 13.45 38.69 -12.27
C SER A 338 13.71 37.54 -11.27
N PHE A 339 14.77 36.80 -11.49
CA PHE A 339 15.20 35.77 -10.55
C PHE A 339 16.27 36.37 -9.63
N GLU A 340 15.85 36.80 -8.44
CA GLU A 340 16.75 37.35 -7.45
C GLU A 340 17.24 36.22 -6.54
N LEU A 341 18.48 35.76 -6.72
CA LEU A 341 19.11 34.70 -5.94
C LEU A 341 19.20 34.99 -4.43
N PHE A 342 19.14 36.27 -4.06
CA PHE A 342 19.23 36.70 -2.65
C PHE A 342 17.86 36.81 -1.96
N TYR A 343 16.76 36.64 -2.70
CA TYR A 343 15.43 36.68 -2.11
C TYR A 343 15.09 35.33 -1.47
N VAL A 344 15.21 35.24 -0.16
CA VAL A 344 14.77 34.08 0.63
C VAL A 344 13.35 34.35 1.14
N ASN A 345 12.41 33.48 0.77
CA ASN A 345 11.06 33.54 1.29
C ASN A 345 11.04 33.12 2.77
N THR A 346 10.89 34.09 3.67
CA THR A 346 10.87 33.89 5.14
C THR A 346 9.46 33.70 5.71
N SER A 347 8.43 33.50 4.87
CA SER A 347 7.08 33.27 5.37
C SER A 347 7.01 31.99 6.21
N ALA A 348 6.22 32.05 7.28
CA ALA A 348 6.01 30.88 8.14
C ALA A 348 5.48 29.65 7.35
N MET A 349 4.65 29.89 6.35
CA MET A 349 4.14 28.84 5.47
C MET A 349 5.27 28.12 4.71
N TRP A 350 6.20 28.88 4.12
CA TRP A 350 7.34 28.30 3.40
C TRP A 350 8.21 27.44 4.31
N LEU A 351 8.49 27.95 5.51
CA LEU A 351 9.26 27.19 6.51
C LEU A 351 8.59 25.86 6.88
N LEU A 352 7.28 25.87 7.14
CA LEU A 352 6.52 24.67 7.47
C LEU A 352 6.52 23.66 6.33
N VAL A 353 6.38 24.10 5.07
CA VAL A 353 6.45 23.23 3.88
C VAL A 353 7.84 22.59 3.75
N VAL A 354 8.91 23.35 3.99
CA VAL A 354 10.28 22.81 3.94
C VAL A 354 10.49 21.75 5.03
N ILE A 355 10.00 22.01 6.25
CA ILE A 355 10.07 21.06 7.37
C ILE A 355 9.29 19.78 7.02
N ALA A 356 8.03 19.89 6.56
CA ALA A 356 7.21 18.74 6.17
C ALA A 356 7.90 17.91 5.08
N THR A 357 8.41 18.58 4.04
CA THR A 357 9.15 17.90 2.95
C THR A 357 10.38 17.17 3.47
N GLY A 358 11.13 17.79 4.40
CA GLY A 358 12.28 17.18 5.07
C GLY A 358 11.91 15.94 5.89
N ILE A 359 10.77 15.99 6.60
CA ILE A 359 10.26 14.84 7.35
C ILE A 359 9.88 13.72 6.40
N VAL A 360 9.08 13.98 5.36
CA VAL A 360 8.72 12.95 4.37
C VAL A 360 9.97 12.31 3.74
N PHE A 361 10.98 13.12 3.42
CA PHE A 361 12.27 12.60 2.95
C PHE A 361 12.91 11.64 3.97
N ALA A 362 12.92 12.00 5.26
CA ALA A 362 13.43 11.14 6.33
C ALA A 362 12.63 9.83 6.47
N LEU A 363 11.28 9.89 6.33
CA LEU A 363 10.42 8.69 6.33
C LEU A 363 10.74 7.76 5.15
N ILE A 364 11.01 8.31 3.95
CA ILE A 364 11.44 7.53 2.77
C ILE A 364 12.79 6.86 3.02
N CYS A 365 13.75 7.57 3.61
CA CYS A 365 15.05 7.00 4.00
C CYS A 365 14.87 5.84 5.02
N ALA A 366 14.02 6.05 6.03
CA ALA A 366 13.70 5.01 7.01
C ALA A 366 13.06 3.77 6.35
N GLY A 367 12.10 3.96 5.43
CA GLY A 367 11.47 2.89 4.66
C GLY A 367 12.46 2.13 3.78
N SER A 368 13.40 2.83 3.13
CA SER A 368 14.48 2.20 2.37
C SER A 368 15.36 1.33 3.26
N ARG A 369 15.72 1.83 4.45
CA ARG A 369 16.55 1.08 5.39
C ARG A 369 15.84 -0.16 5.95
N ILE A 370 14.56 -0.04 6.31
CA ILE A 370 13.75 -1.14 6.84
C ILE A 370 13.55 -2.23 5.78
N GLY A 371 13.15 -1.84 4.56
CA GLY A 371 12.75 -2.78 3.52
C GLY A 371 13.92 -3.42 2.77
N THR A 372 15.05 -2.70 2.59
CA THR A 372 16.16 -3.18 1.74
C THR A 372 17.53 -3.11 2.39
N GLY A 373 17.62 -2.62 3.62
CA GLY A 373 18.91 -2.38 4.30
C GLY A 373 19.71 -1.19 3.73
N ARG A 374 19.25 -0.54 2.67
CA ARG A 374 19.96 0.60 2.05
C ARG A 374 19.73 1.87 2.85
N HIS A 375 20.79 2.64 3.09
CA HIS A 375 20.72 3.91 3.84
C HIS A 375 20.21 5.07 2.99
N LEU A 376 20.43 5.04 1.68
CA LEU A 376 20.03 6.09 0.76
C LEU A 376 18.66 5.79 0.14
N PRO A 377 17.82 6.82 -0.05
CA PRO A 377 16.56 6.68 -0.75
C PRO A 377 16.78 6.47 -2.27
N PRO A 378 15.75 6.04 -3.02
CA PRO A 378 15.84 5.99 -4.48
C PRO A 378 16.17 7.35 -5.09
N ALA A 379 16.95 7.38 -6.19
CA ALA A 379 17.37 8.63 -6.85
C ALA A 379 16.19 9.50 -7.33
N ALA A 380 15.03 8.90 -7.62
CA ALA A 380 13.82 9.63 -8.02
C ALA A 380 13.11 10.36 -6.86
N THR A 381 13.63 10.31 -5.63
CA THR A 381 12.98 10.93 -4.45
C THR A 381 12.71 12.43 -4.61
N PRO A 382 13.63 13.28 -5.10
CA PRO A 382 13.32 14.70 -5.30
C PRO A 382 12.16 14.92 -6.28
N LEU A 383 12.12 14.15 -7.36
CA LEU A 383 11.04 14.21 -8.35
C LEU A 383 9.70 13.72 -7.77
N PHE A 384 9.72 12.66 -6.96
CA PHE A 384 8.54 12.21 -6.24
C PHE A 384 7.97 13.32 -5.34
N LEU A 385 8.80 13.92 -4.51
CA LEU A 385 8.39 14.99 -3.59
C LEU A 385 7.79 16.21 -4.33
N PHE A 386 8.31 16.52 -5.52
CA PHE A 386 7.81 17.62 -6.33
C PHE A 386 6.55 17.26 -7.12
N LEU A 387 6.57 16.16 -7.88
CA LEU A 387 5.51 15.84 -8.85
C LEU A 387 4.28 15.17 -8.21
N TYR A 388 4.47 14.41 -7.14
CA TYR A 388 3.39 13.60 -6.58
C TYR A 388 2.28 14.46 -5.99
N GLY A 389 2.62 15.64 -5.47
CA GLY A 389 1.67 16.64 -4.98
C GLY A 389 0.72 17.18 -6.06
N PHE A 390 1.10 17.10 -7.35
CA PHE A 390 0.25 17.52 -8.47
C PHE A 390 -0.52 16.36 -9.09
N ILE A 391 0.07 15.16 -9.11
CA ILE A 391 -0.51 13.99 -9.76
C ILE A 391 -1.54 13.31 -8.84
N ALA A 392 -1.22 13.13 -7.57
CA ALA A 392 -2.07 12.40 -6.63
C ALA A 392 -3.46 13.04 -6.42
N PRO A 393 -3.62 14.35 -6.25
CA PRO A 393 -4.93 14.96 -6.04
C PRO A 393 -5.91 14.70 -7.18
N VAL A 394 -5.44 14.51 -8.41
CA VAL A 394 -6.32 14.25 -9.56
C VAL A 394 -7.06 12.91 -9.39
N TRP A 395 -6.34 11.81 -9.13
CA TRP A 395 -7.04 10.54 -8.91
C TRP A 395 -7.80 10.51 -7.58
N LEU A 396 -7.33 11.21 -6.52
CA LEU A 396 -8.05 11.34 -5.25
C LEU A 396 -9.40 12.02 -5.47
N GLY A 397 -9.44 13.14 -6.23
CA GLY A 397 -10.68 13.84 -6.56
C GLY A 397 -11.66 12.97 -7.34
N ILE A 398 -11.17 12.24 -8.37
CA ILE A 398 -11.99 11.31 -9.15
C ILE A 398 -12.54 10.20 -8.25
N ALA A 399 -11.72 9.64 -7.37
CA ALA A 399 -12.15 8.56 -6.48
C ALA A 399 -13.17 9.03 -5.44
N VAL A 400 -12.99 10.25 -4.88
CA VAL A 400 -13.96 10.86 -3.95
C VAL A 400 -15.32 11.06 -4.65
N VAL A 401 -15.34 11.65 -5.84
CA VAL A 401 -16.58 11.85 -6.61
C VAL A 401 -17.26 10.49 -6.87
N ARG A 402 -16.52 9.50 -7.35
CA ARG A 402 -17.08 8.16 -7.58
C ARG A 402 -17.61 7.51 -6.31
N ALA A 403 -16.92 7.66 -5.18
CA ALA A 403 -17.34 7.11 -3.90
C ALA A 403 -18.64 7.78 -3.38
N MET A 404 -18.76 9.10 -3.52
CA MET A 404 -19.96 9.85 -3.14
C MET A 404 -21.19 9.44 -3.94
N PHE A 405 -21.05 9.28 -5.25
CA PHE A 405 -22.15 8.90 -6.15
C PHE A 405 -22.30 7.38 -6.32
N LYS A 406 -21.54 6.57 -5.56
CA LYS A 406 -21.55 5.09 -5.64
C LYS A 406 -21.31 4.54 -7.05
N MET A 407 -20.52 5.27 -7.85
CA MET A 407 -20.18 4.85 -9.21
C MET A 407 -19.10 3.75 -9.13
N GLY A 408 -19.44 2.54 -9.54
CA GLY A 408 -18.50 1.41 -9.51
C GLY A 408 -17.18 1.69 -10.27
N VAL A 409 -16.14 0.93 -9.92
CA VAL A 409 -14.84 0.97 -10.61
C VAL A 409 -14.60 -0.41 -11.19
N ASN A 410 -14.41 -0.49 -12.51
CA ASN A 410 -14.11 -1.75 -13.18
C ASN A 410 -12.65 -2.16 -12.93
N TRP A 411 -12.42 -3.46 -12.82
CA TRP A 411 -11.10 -4.06 -12.61
C TRP A 411 -10.19 -3.90 -13.84
N ARG A 412 -10.78 -3.89 -15.06
CA ARG A 412 -10.10 -3.75 -16.37
C ARG A 412 -10.90 -2.87 -17.33
#